data_bd82ce2793d7c739a8125c993c15fee2
#
_entry.id   bd82ce2793d7c739a8125c993c15fee2
#
_cell.length_a   1.000
_cell.length_b   1.000
_cell.length_c   1.000
_cell.angle_alpha   90.00
_cell.angle_beta   90.00
_cell.angle_gamma   90.00
#
_symmetry.space_group_name_H-M   'P 1'
#
loop_
_entity.id
_entity.type
_entity.pdbx_description
1 polymer ?
#
loop_
_entity_poly.entity_id
_entity_poly.type
_entity_poly.pdbx_seq_one_letter_code
_entity_poly.pdbx_strand_id
1 'polypeptide(L)'
;MRDVNLELGGLLLDMAALAGNSQRAWGYKRAAKAVFRLDRHVTPLIEANTFKAVPGIGPTTDRIARELIYERKSALVEEAIRAAGKEEAIATLRRFRQHFISRATMEEVLARRGAPSRAKYRGDFQMHSIWSDGSETLDSVVEACLARGYQCAGMTDHSYGLPIASGMSMAQVVEQHAAIDELNAKYRGRFRMFKGIETNIRTDGTVDMEPHELRLFEFVVASPHSVLRKTIDQTSRMVGAVSQPGVCILGHPQGRRFNVRPGVAADWDQVFEAAAKREVAIEIDGSWDRQDVHYQLAARALDHGCIFALDSDAHSNPELNFVDIAIAHAKLAGIPQARIVNYWSEKTFLQWAQGAWDR
;
A
#
# COMPACT_ATOMS: atom_id res chain seq x y z
N MET A 1 16.96 10.23 -1.22
CA MET A 1 17.65 9.17 -0.42
C MET A 1 17.90 7.98 -1.34
N ARG A 2 19.09 7.34 -1.27
CA ARG A 2 19.40 6.15 -2.08
C ARG A 2 19.06 4.88 -1.29
N ASP A 3 18.21 4.04 -1.84
CA ASP A 3 17.84 2.75 -1.23
C ASP A 3 18.62 1.61 -1.90
N VAL A 4 19.79 1.31 -1.34
CA VAL A 4 20.73 0.30 -1.89
C VAL A 4 20.13 -1.11 -1.87
N ASN A 5 19.29 -1.44 -0.87
CA ASN A 5 18.62 -2.74 -0.80
C ASN A 5 17.58 -2.89 -1.91
N LEU A 6 16.82 -1.82 -2.20
CA LEU A 6 15.87 -1.81 -3.29
C LEU A 6 16.58 -1.94 -4.65
N GLU A 7 17.66 -1.17 -4.86
CA GLU A 7 18.47 -1.23 -6.07
C GLU A 7 19.06 -2.64 -6.28
N LEU A 8 19.70 -3.21 -5.25
CA LEU A 8 20.29 -4.54 -5.33
C LEU A 8 19.25 -5.62 -5.61
N GLY A 9 18.14 -5.61 -4.87
CA GLY A 9 17.05 -6.53 -5.10
C GLY A 9 16.49 -6.42 -6.53
N GLY A 10 16.42 -5.19 -7.05
CA GLY A 10 16.02 -4.89 -8.43
C GLY A 10 16.98 -5.51 -9.46
N LEU A 11 18.31 -5.35 -9.28
CA LEU A 11 19.31 -5.96 -10.17
C LEU A 11 19.23 -7.50 -10.15
N LEU A 12 18.98 -8.09 -8.99
CA LEU A 12 18.79 -9.54 -8.87
C LEU A 12 17.53 -10.01 -9.59
N LEU A 13 16.45 -9.22 -9.56
CA LEU A 13 15.25 -9.52 -10.33
C LEU A 13 15.45 -9.34 -11.83
N ASP A 14 16.31 -8.41 -12.27
CA ASP A 14 16.72 -8.30 -13.67
C ASP A 14 17.42 -9.59 -14.12
N MET A 15 18.38 -10.07 -13.34
CA MET A 15 19.06 -11.35 -13.61
C MET A 15 18.08 -12.54 -13.61
N ALA A 16 17.10 -12.54 -12.73
CA ALA A 16 16.06 -13.57 -12.72
C ALA A 16 15.19 -13.53 -14.00
N ALA A 17 14.83 -12.35 -14.48
CA ALA A 17 14.08 -12.17 -15.72
C ALA A 17 14.87 -12.62 -16.97
N LEU A 18 16.18 -12.38 -16.98
CA LEU A 18 17.07 -12.88 -18.05
C LEU A 18 17.20 -14.40 -18.03
N ALA A 19 17.24 -15.00 -16.86
CA ALA A 19 17.40 -16.45 -16.69
C ALA A 19 16.11 -17.26 -16.96
N GLY A 20 14.97 -16.60 -17.16
CA GLY A 20 13.69 -17.25 -17.49
C GLY A 20 13.18 -18.20 -16.42
N ASN A 21 12.76 -19.41 -16.80
CA ASN A 21 12.23 -20.44 -15.89
C ASN A 21 13.28 -21.44 -15.41
N SER A 22 14.52 -21.01 -15.25
CA SER A 22 15.63 -21.86 -14.85
C SER A 22 15.83 -21.92 -13.33
N GLN A 23 16.59 -22.92 -12.87
CA GLN A 23 17.05 -22.99 -11.48
C GLN A 23 17.85 -21.74 -11.07
N ARG A 24 18.57 -21.13 -12.01
CA ARG A 24 19.28 -19.87 -11.83
C ARG A 24 18.34 -18.73 -11.48
N ALA A 25 17.19 -18.61 -12.18
CA ALA A 25 16.18 -17.60 -11.88
C ALA A 25 15.66 -17.73 -10.44
N TRP A 26 15.42 -18.94 -9.97
CA TRP A 26 15.02 -19.19 -8.58
C TRP A 26 16.09 -18.77 -7.58
N GLY A 27 17.37 -18.97 -7.90
CA GLY A 27 18.49 -18.48 -7.08
C GLY A 27 18.46 -16.96 -6.93
N TYR A 28 18.32 -16.23 -8.02
CA TYR A 28 18.23 -14.77 -7.99
C TYR A 28 16.99 -14.25 -7.28
N LYS A 29 15.81 -14.86 -7.49
CA LYS A 29 14.57 -14.50 -6.76
C LYS A 29 14.73 -14.70 -5.25
N ARG A 30 15.34 -15.80 -4.81
CA ARG A 30 15.62 -16.02 -3.37
C ARG A 30 16.57 -14.98 -2.80
N ALA A 31 17.63 -14.65 -3.52
CA ALA A 31 18.59 -13.64 -3.11
C ALA A 31 17.91 -12.24 -3.03
N ALA A 32 17.10 -11.86 -4.03
CA ALA A 32 16.32 -10.62 -3.99
C ALA A 32 15.40 -10.57 -2.77
N LYS A 33 14.67 -11.66 -2.51
CA LYS A 33 13.78 -11.76 -1.33
C LYS A 33 14.56 -11.65 -0.02
N ALA A 34 15.76 -12.25 0.07
CA ALA A 34 16.61 -12.12 1.25
C ALA A 34 17.04 -10.66 1.47
N VAL A 35 17.45 -9.95 0.41
CA VAL A 35 17.85 -8.53 0.46
C VAL A 35 16.68 -7.64 0.88
N PHE A 36 15.48 -7.83 0.30
CA PHE A 36 14.29 -7.04 0.66
C PHE A 36 13.84 -7.23 2.11
N ARG A 37 14.12 -8.40 2.70
CA ARG A 37 13.76 -8.71 4.09
C ARG A 37 14.74 -8.19 5.14
N LEU A 38 15.93 -7.73 4.74
CA LEU A 38 16.89 -7.16 5.67
C LEU A 38 16.32 -5.89 6.31
N ASP A 39 16.43 -5.81 7.62
CA ASP A 39 16.06 -4.65 8.45
C ASP A 39 17.15 -3.56 8.48
N ARG A 40 18.28 -3.79 7.80
CA ARG A 40 19.43 -2.90 7.70
C ARG A 40 19.97 -2.86 6.27
N HIS A 41 20.66 -1.79 5.94
CA HIS A 41 21.29 -1.66 4.62
C HIS A 41 22.41 -2.70 4.41
N VAL A 42 22.55 -3.16 3.16
CA VAL A 42 23.59 -4.14 2.79
C VAL A 42 25.01 -3.58 2.84
N THR A 43 25.18 -2.25 2.73
CA THR A 43 26.49 -1.61 2.68
C THR A 43 27.41 -2.02 3.83
N PRO A 44 27.03 -1.93 5.12
CA PRO A 44 27.88 -2.39 6.22
C PRO A 44 28.22 -3.89 6.16
N LEU A 45 27.32 -4.72 5.64
CA LEU A 45 27.57 -6.16 5.51
C LEU A 45 28.63 -6.45 4.42
N ILE A 46 28.64 -5.67 3.36
CA ILE A 46 29.64 -5.77 2.27
C ILE A 46 31.00 -5.28 2.76
N GLU A 47 31.05 -4.14 3.43
CA GLU A 47 32.29 -3.58 3.99
C GLU A 47 32.93 -4.50 5.01
N ALA A 48 32.12 -5.14 5.86
CA ALA A 48 32.59 -6.13 6.85
C ALA A 48 32.84 -7.54 6.26
N ASN A 49 32.68 -7.77 4.95
CA ASN A 49 32.76 -9.09 4.33
C ASN A 49 31.83 -10.17 4.90
N THR A 50 30.71 -9.78 5.49
CA THR A 50 29.73 -10.70 6.11
C THR A 50 28.47 -10.93 5.27
N PHE A 51 28.33 -10.27 4.12
CA PHE A 51 27.11 -10.37 3.30
C PHE A 51 26.82 -11.81 2.82
N LYS A 52 27.85 -12.59 2.51
CA LYS A 52 27.70 -14.02 2.12
C LYS A 52 27.16 -14.93 3.23
N ALA A 53 27.16 -14.47 4.48
CA ALA A 53 26.56 -15.21 5.59
C ALA A 53 25.01 -15.07 5.60
N VAL A 54 24.44 -14.12 4.86
CA VAL A 54 22.98 -13.98 4.70
C VAL A 54 22.47 -15.16 3.88
N PRO A 55 21.48 -15.92 4.38
CA PRO A 55 20.95 -17.09 3.67
C PRO A 55 20.42 -16.71 2.28
N GLY A 56 20.82 -17.46 1.27
CA GLY A 56 20.43 -17.23 -0.13
C GLY A 56 21.38 -16.32 -0.93
N ILE A 57 22.44 -15.79 -0.31
CA ILE A 57 23.44 -14.96 -0.97
C ILE A 57 24.61 -15.85 -1.43
N GLY A 58 24.79 -15.92 -2.74
CA GLY A 58 25.90 -16.64 -3.38
C GLY A 58 26.99 -15.71 -3.91
N PRO A 59 28.08 -16.27 -4.48
CA PRO A 59 29.23 -15.49 -4.98
C PRO A 59 28.82 -14.43 -6.04
N THR A 60 27.94 -14.79 -6.97
CA THR A 60 27.46 -13.86 -8.01
C THR A 60 26.67 -12.71 -7.41
N THR A 61 25.80 -12.97 -6.43
CA THR A 61 25.04 -11.93 -5.73
C THR A 61 25.97 -10.99 -4.97
N ASP A 62 26.99 -11.53 -4.27
CA ASP A 62 27.99 -10.73 -3.56
C ASP A 62 28.78 -9.84 -4.54
N ARG A 63 29.15 -10.36 -5.73
CA ARG A 63 29.80 -9.55 -6.77
C ARG A 63 28.89 -8.41 -7.24
N ILE A 64 27.63 -8.68 -7.58
CA ILE A 64 26.65 -7.65 -8.01
C ILE A 64 26.51 -6.58 -6.93
N ALA A 65 26.44 -6.98 -5.65
CA ALA A 65 26.31 -6.05 -4.54
C ALA A 65 27.56 -5.15 -4.39
N ARG A 66 28.76 -5.70 -4.53
CA ARG A 66 30.02 -4.93 -4.48
C ARG A 66 30.10 -3.94 -5.64
N GLU A 67 29.85 -4.38 -6.87
CA GLU A 67 29.83 -3.50 -8.05
C GLU A 67 28.83 -2.34 -7.83
N LEU A 68 27.60 -2.64 -7.32
CA LEU A 68 26.59 -1.62 -7.02
C LEU A 68 27.04 -0.61 -5.96
N ILE A 69 27.72 -1.05 -4.91
CA ILE A 69 28.13 -0.18 -3.80
C ILE A 69 29.33 0.68 -4.21
N TYR A 70 30.36 0.10 -4.82
CA TYR A 70 31.61 0.80 -5.13
C TYR A 70 31.57 1.54 -6.45
N GLU A 71 30.85 1.02 -7.46
CA GLU A 71 30.80 1.58 -8.82
C GLU A 71 29.46 2.24 -9.16
N ARG A 72 28.49 2.20 -8.24
CA ARG A 72 27.13 2.72 -8.42
C ARG A 72 26.28 2.00 -9.46
N LYS A 73 26.80 0.97 -10.08
CA LYS A 73 26.16 0.10 -11.09
C LYS A 73 26.80 -1.29 -11.06
N SER A 74 26.14 -2.29 -11.65
CA SER A 74 26.75 -3.59 -11.84
C SER A 74 27.05 -3.82 -13.32
N ALA A 75 28.33 -3.83 -13.70
CA ALA A 75 28.79 -4.14 -15.06
C ALA A 75 28.30 -5.53 -15.50
N LEU A 76 28.36 -6.50 -14.61
CA LEU A 76 27.88 -7.86 -14.86
C LEU A 76 26.40 -7.89 -15.27
N VAL A 77 25.53 -7.14 -14.58
CA VAL A 77 24.10 -7.11 -14.91
C VAL A 77 23.85 -6.39 -16.24
N GLU A 78 24.48 -5.23 -16.45
CA GLU A 78 24.27 -4.46 -17.68
C GLU A 78 24.82 -5.18 -18.93
N GLU A 79 25.93 -5.89 -18.82
CA GLU A 79 26.43 -6.75 -19.89
C GLU A 79 25.51 -7.93 -20.19
N ALA A 80 24.96 -8.58 -19.15
CA ALA A 80 24.01 -9.67 -19.31
C ALA A 80 22.71 -9.20 -20.02
N ILE A 81 22.21 -7.99 -19.69
CA ILE A 81 21.04 -7.39 -20.34
C ILE A 81 21.30 -7.17 -21.83
N ARG A 82 22.43 -6.53 -22.17
CA ARG A 82 22.83 -6.29 -23.57
C ARG A 82 23.00 -7.59 -24.35
N ALA A 83 23.71 -8.55 -23.77
CA ALA A 83 23.94 -9.86 -24.41
C ALA A 83 22.63 -10.62 -24.68
N ALA A 84 21.59 -10.38 -23.88
CA ALA A 84 20.27 -10.98 -24.07
C ALA A 84 19.34 -10.18 -25.00
N GLY A 85 19.72 -8.95 -25.42
CA GLY A 85 18.88 -8.06 -26.23
C GLY A 85 17.56 -7.68 -25.52
N LYS A 86 17.59 -7.50 -24.18
CA LYS A 86 16.37 -7.27 -23.36
C LYS A 86 16.32 -5.90 -22.67
N GLU A 87 17.05 -4.91 -23.21
CA GLU A 87 17.20 -3.59 -22.61
C GLU A 87 15.86 -2.90 -22.37
N GLU A 88 14.97 -2.88 -23.35
CA GLU A 88 13.65 -2.23 -23.24
C GLU A 88 12.75 -2.95 -22.25
N ALA A 89 12.72 -4.27 -22.28
CA ALA A 89 11.92 -5.08 -21.35
C ALA A 89 12.36 -4.86 -19.89
N ILE A 90 13.68 -4.86 -19.64
CA ILE A 90 14.24 -4.59 -18.30
C ILE A 90 14.01 -3.14 -17.89
N ALA A 91 14.18 -2.17 -18.79
CA ALA A 91 13.89 -0.77 -18.51
C ALA A 91 12.41 -0.58 -18.08
N THR A 92 11.50 -1.31 -18.70
CA THR A 92 10.08 -1.32 -18.32
C THR A 92 9.86 -1.86 -16.90
N LEU A 93 10.48 -3.00 -16.55
CA LEU A 93 10.41 -3.55 -15.19
C LEU A 93 11.03 -2.60 -14.15
N ARG A 94 12.14 -1.94 -14.49
CA ARG A 94 12.80 -0.93 -13.64
C ARG A 94 11.88 0.26 -13.38
N ARG A 95 11.09 0.72 -14.37
CA ARG A 95 10.06 1.76 -14.15
C ARG A 95 9.00 1.31 -13.15
N PHE A 96 8.56 0.05 -13.16
CA PHE A 96 7.57 -0.46 -12.21
C PHE A 96 8.08 -0.58 -10.77
N ARG A 97 9.40 -0.43 -10.53
CA ARG A 97 10.04 -0.46 -9.21
C ARG A 97 10.35 0.92 -8.66
N GLN A 98 10.06 2.00 -9.41
CA GLN A 98 10.37 3.35 -8.96
C GLN A 98 9.57 3.75 -7.73
N HIS A 99 10.20 4.51 -6.83
CA HIS A 99 9.59 5.09 -5.63
C HIS A 99 9.07 4.08 -4.59
N PHE A 100 9.45 2.82 -4.70
CA PHE A 100 9.32 1.87 -3.60
C PHE A 100 10.43 2.12 -2.56
N ILE A 101 10.22 1.63 -1.35
CA ILE A 101 11.25 1.59 -0.31
C ILE A 101 11.44 0.17 0.18
N SER A 102 12.67 -0.19 0.52
CA SER A 102 12.99 -1.46 1.17
C SER A 102 12.66 -1.43 2.66
N ARG A 103 12.61 -2.61 3.29
CA ARG A 103 12.45 -2.71 4.74
C ARG A 103 13.55 -1.93 5.49
N ALA A 104 14.79 -2.00 5.05
CA ALA A 104 15.89 -1.27 5.67
C ALA A 104 15.65 0.25 5.67
N THR A 105 15.21 0.78 4.54
CA THR A 105 14.84 2.20 4.41
C THR A 105 13.63 2.55 5.26
N MET A 106 12.61 1.70 5.30
CA MET A 106 11.45 1.87 6.17
C MET A 106 11.89 1.99 7.64
N GLU A 107 12.67 1.03 8.16
CA GLU A 107 13.15 1.04 9.55
C GLU A 107 14.00 2.29 9.86
N GLU A 108 14.89 2.70 8.94
CA GLU A 108 15.66 3.95 9.08
C GLU A 108 14.75 5.18 9.19
N VAL A 109 13.73 5.27 8.32
CA VAL A 109 12.80 6.40 8.30
C VAL A 109 11.92 6.42 9.56
N LEU A 110 11.44 5.26 10.01
CA LEU A 110 10.65 5.16 11.24
C LEU A 110 11.45 5.53 12.49
N ALA A 111 12.74 5.24 12.52
CA ALA A 111 13.64 5.63 13.63
C ALA A 111 13.87 7.15 13.71
N ARG A 112 13.64 7.91 12.64
CA ARG A 112 13.79 9.38 12.64
C ARG A 112 12.77 10.02 13.58
N ARG A 113 13.20 10.99 14.39
CA ARG A 113 12.30 11.79 15.23
C ARG A 113 11.29 12.56 14.37
N GLY A 114 10.13 12.87 14.95
CA GLY A 114 9.10 13.67 14.30
C GLY A 114 7.85 12.89 13.90
N ALA A 115 6.86 13.63 13.43
CA ALA A 115 5.56 13.11 12.96
C ALA A 115 5.62 12.72 11.48
N PRO A 116 4.71 11.84 11.02
CA PRO A 116 3.79 11.05 11.84
C PRO A 116 4.52 10.02 12.72
N SER A 117 3.95 9.71 13.90
CA SER A 117 4.56 8.81 14.88
C SER A 117 3.82 7.48 14.93
N ARG A 118 4.56 6.36 14.73
CA ARG A 118 4.00 5.00 14.89
C ARG A 118 3.28 4.80 16.23
N ALA A 119 3.89 5.31 17.35
CA ALA A 119 3.31 5.15 18.68
C ALA A 119 1.99 5.91 18.90
N LYS A 120 1.63 6.84 18.01
CA LYS A 120 0.37 7.60 18.07
C LYS A 120 -0.65 7.17 17.04
N TYR A 121 -0.30 6.20 16.21
CA TYR A 121 -1.21 5.63 15.22
C TYR A 121 -2.33 4.90 15.95
N ARG A 122 -3.59 5.20 15.61
CA ARG A 122 -4.76 4.76 16.37
C ARG A 122 -5.44 3.55 15.77
N GLY A 123 -5.36 3.37 14.46
CA GLY A 123 -6.01 2.25 13.80
C GLY A 123 -5.97 2.31 12.28
N ASP A 124 -6.13 1.17 11.66
CA ASP A 124 -6.11 0.89 10.24
C ASP A 124 -7.54 0.94 9.69
N PHE A 125 -7.75 1.55 8.54
CA PHE A 125 -9.07 1.75 7.95
C PHE A 125 -9.24 1.03 6.60
N GLN A 126 -8.28 0.15 6.23
CA GLN A 126 -8.44 -0.75 5.09
C GLN A 126 -7.87 -2.13 5.42
N MET A 127 -8.79 -3.05 5.72
CA MET A 127 -8.52 -4.44 6.08
C MET A 127 -9.65 -5.34 5.63
N HIS A 128 -9.32 -6.60 5.34
CA HIS A 128 -10.23 -7.61 4.84
C HIS A 128 -10.32 -8.81 5.78
N SER A 129 -11.50 -9.40 5.86
CA SER A 129 -11.78 -10.56 6.69
C SER A 129 -12.30 -11.74 5.85
N ILE A 130 -12.67 -12.83 6.53
CA ILE A 130 -13.31 -13.99 5.89
C ILE A 130 -14.68 -13.67 5.25
N TRP A 131 -15.19 -12.44 5.41
CA TRP A 131 -16.40 -11.99 4.73
C TRP A 131 -16.17 -11.67 3.27
N SER A 132 -14.92 -11.38 2.87
CA SER A 132 -14.49 -11.29 1.47
C SER A 132 -13.30 -12.21 1.21
N ASP A 133 -12.12 -11.71 0.91
CA ASP A 133 -10.93 -12.49 0.56
C ASP A 133 -9.83 -12.46 1.62
N GLY A 134 -10.10 -11.92 2.80
CA GLY A 134 -9.22 -12.05 3.95
C GLY A 134 -9.26 -13.45 4.58
N SER A 135 -8.28 -13.76 5.42
CA SER A 135 -8.12 -15.08 6.04
C SER A 135 -8.56 -15.13 7.50
N GLU A 136 -8.90 -14.00 8.11
CA GLU A 136 -9.11 -13.89 9.56
C GLU A 136 -10.57 -13.58 9.92
N THR A 137 -11.00 -14.06 11.08
CA THR A 137 -12.28 -13.66 11.65
C THR A 137 -12.21 -12.26 12.26
N LEU A 138 -13.35 -11.59 12.43
CA LEU A 138 -13.40 -10.26 13.07
C LEU A 138 -12.77 -10.25 14.46
N ASP A 139 -13.03 -11.27 15.29
CA ASP A 139 -12.41 -11.39 16.63
C ASP A 139 -10.88 -11.50 16.54
N SER A 140 -10.37 -12.32 15.62
CA SER A 140 -8.92 -12.49 15.38
C SER A 140 -8.26 -11.16 14.96
N VAL A 141 -8.91 -10.40 14.07
CA VAL A 141 -8.43 -9.07 13.64
C VAL A 141 -8.40 -8.10 14.82
N VAL A 142 -9.46 -8.05 15.66
CA VAL A 142 -9.48 -7.15 16.82
C VAL A 142 -8.36 -7.48 17.80
N GLU A 143 -8.11 -8.75 18.09
CA GLU A 143 -7.03 -9.15 18.99
C GLU A 143 -5.65 -8.77 18.41
N ALA A 144 -5.45 -8.93 17.11
CA ALA A 144 -4.23 -8.51 16.45
C ALA A 144 -4.05 -6.97 16.47
N CYS A 145 -5.12 -6.21 16.26
CA CYS A 145 -5.13 -4.76 16.36
C CYS A 145 -4.79 -4.29 17.79
N LEU A 146 -5.41 -4.90 18.80
CA LEU A 146 -5.12 -4.61 20.22
C LEU A 146 -3.67 -4.94 20.58
N ALA A 147 -3.13 -6.05 20.09
CA ALA A 147 -1.71 -6.40 20.29
C ALA A 147 -0.75 -5.38 19.68
N ARG A 148 -1.16 -4.65 18.64
CA ARG A 148 -0.41 -3.54 18.06
C ARG A 148 -0.64 -2.20 18.78
N GLY A 149 -1.53 -2.15 19.77
CA GLY A 149 -1.89 -0.95 20.52
C GLY A 149 -2.90 -0.06 19.78
N TYR A 150 -3.63 -0.60 18.79
CA TYR A 150 -4.69 0.13 18.12
C TYR A 150 -5.87 0.35 19.06
N GLN A 151 -6.56 1.47 18.87
CA GLN A 151 -7.75 1.85 19.65
C GLN A 151 -9.03 1.64 18.85
N CYS A 152 -8.90 1.60 17.52
CA CYS A 152 -9.99 1.38 16.58
C CYS A 152 -9.45 0.73 15.31
N ALA A 153 -10.35 0.28 14.45
CA ALA A 153 -10.06 -0.13 13.08
C ALA A 153 -11.31 -0.01 12.21
N GLY A 154 -11.14 0.04 10.90
CA GLY A 154 -12.22 -0.04 9.92
C GLY A 154 -12.18 -1.37 9.20
N MET A 155 -13.28 -2.13 9.19
CA MET A 155 -13.42 -3.30 8.35
C MET A 155 -13.97 -2.87 6.99
N THR A 156 -13.24 -3.19 5.91
CA THR A 156 -13.54 -2.75 4.55
C THR A 156 -13.56 -3.92 3.57
N ASP A 157 -14.22 -5.00 3.94
CA ASP A 157 -14.43 -6.11 3.02
C ASP A 157 -15.01 -5.63 1.69
N HIS A 158 -14.71 -6.33 0.59
CA HIS A 158 -15.07 -5.91 -0.76
C HIS A 158 -16.58 -5.95 -1.00
N SER A 159 -17.07 -4.97 -1.79
CA SER A 159 -18.44 -4.93 -2.31
C SER A 159 -18.71 -6.03 -3.35
N TYR A 160 -19.97 -6.36 -3.57
CA TYR A 160 -20.41 -7.39 -4.52
C TYR A 160 -19.93 -7.17 -5.96
N GLY A 161 -19.51 -5.98 -6.33
CA GLY A 161 -18.97 -5.70 -7.67
C GLY A 161 -17.58 -6.26 -7.94
N LEU A 162 -16.94 -6.90 -6.96
CA LEU A 162 -15.63 -7.56 -7.11
C LEU A 162 -15.71 -9.08 -6.82
N PRO A 163 -16.31 -9.89 -7.70
CA PRO A 163 -16.50 -11.33 -7.44
C PRO A 163 -15.22 -12.12 -7.25
N ILE A 164 -14.10 -11.67 -7.87
CA ILE A 164 -12.80 -12.34 -7.74
C ILE A 164 -12.24 -12.27 -6.32
N ALA A 165 -12.64 -11.26 -5.54
CA ALA A 165 -12.31 -11.08 -4.13
C ALA A 165 -13.46 -11.54 -3.21
N SER A 166 -14.40 -12.35 -3.70
CA SER A 166 -15.55 -12.83 -2.93
C SER A 166 -16.38 -11.70 -2.31
N GLY A 167 -16.55 -10.59 -3.03
CA GLY A 167 -17.23 -9.39 -2.53
C GLY A 167 -18.63 -9.67 -1.97
N MET A 168 -18.95 -9.04 -0.84
CA MET A 168 -20.14 -9.30 -0.01
C MET A 168 -21.45 -8.91 -0.72
N SER A 169 -22.42 -9.79 -0.70
CA SER A 169 -23.83 -9.43 -0.98
C SER A 169 -24.41 -8.55 0.12
N MET A 170 -25.49 -7.81 -0.17
CA MET A 170 -26.16 -6.96 0.83
C MET A 170 -26.73 -7.78 2.02
N ALA A 171 -27.08 -9.04 1.82
CA ALA A 171 -27.45 -9.92 2.94
C ALA A 171 -26.27 -10.18 3.88
N GLN A 172 -25.10 -10.48 3.34
CA GLN A 172 -23.87 -10.64 4.12
C GLN A 172 -23.43 -9.34 4.82
N VAL A 173 -23.64 -8.18 4.21
CA VAL A 173 -23.40 -6.87 4.85
C VAL A 173 -24.23 -6.73 6.12
N VAL A 174 -25.51 -7.09 6.10
CA VAL A 174 -26.38 -7.04 7.29
C VAL A 174 -25.88 -7.97 8.39
N GLU A 175 -25.47 -9.19 8.04
CA GLU A 175 -24.93 -10.17 9.00
C GLU A 175 -23.58 -9.70 9.58
N GLN A 176 -22.67 -9.18 8.74
CA GLN A 176 -21.41 -8.64 9.19
C GLN A 176 -21.60 -7.43 10.13
N HIS A 177 -22.53 -6.53 9.80
CA HIS A 177 -22.81 -5.38 10.65
C HIS A 177 -23.33 -5.80 12.04
N ALA A 178 -24.18 -6.82 12.11
CA ALA A 178 -24.62 -7.38 13.38
C ALA A 178 -23.43 -7.96 14.18
N ALA A 179 -22.55 -8.71 13.52
CA ALA A 179 -21.34 -9.26 14.16
C ALA A 179 -20.39 -8.13 14.65
N ILE A 180 -20.23 -7.04 13.89
CA ILE A 180 -19.45 -5.87 14.32
C ILE A 180 -20.11 -5.18 15.52
N ASP A 181 -21.43 -5.08 15.59
CA ASP A 181 -22.13 -4.51 16.74
C ASP A 181 -21.93 -5.34 18.02
N GLU A 182 -22.01 -6.66 17.93
CA GLU A 182 -21.72 -7.59 19.03
C GLU A 182 -20.25 -7.44 19.49
N LEU A 183 -19.33 -7.37 18.55
CA LEU A 183 -17.91 -7.18 18.81
C LEU A 183 -17.65 -5.82 19.49
N ASN A 184 -18.26 -4.74 19.02
CA ASN A 184 -18.16 -3.43 19.64
C ASN A 184 -18.76 -3.40 21.06
N ALA A 185 -19.81 -4.17 21.33
CA ALA A 185 -20.35 -4.34 22.67
C ALA A 185 -19.36 -5.10 23.58
N LYS A 186 -18.74 -6.18 23.09
CA LYS A 186 -17.73 -7.00 23.80
C LYS A 186 -16.49 -6.19 24.18
N TYR A 187 -16.01 -5.32 23.29
CA TYR A 187 -14.77 -4.56 23.47
C TYR A 187 -15.02 -3.09 23.88
N ARG A 188 -16.22 -2.75 24.33
CA ARG A 188 -16.62 -1.39 24.70
C ARG A 188 -15.61 -0.72 25.65
N GLY A 189 -15.17 0.49 25.28
CA GLY A 189 -14.18 1.28 26.01
C GLY A 189 -12.73 0.83 25.85
N ARG A 190 -12.48 -0.23 25.09
CA ARG A 190 -11.14 -0.74 24.80
C ARG A 190 -10.78 -0.63 23.32
N PHE A 191 -11.74 -0.93 22.44
CA PHE A 191 -11.55 -0.94 21.00
C PHE A 191 -12.89 -0.69 20.30
N ARG A 192 -12.84 -0.09 19.09
CA ARG A 192 -13.98 0.06 18.21
C ARG A 192 -13.65 -0.38 16.80
N MET A 193 -14.48 -1.27 16.23
CA MET A 193 -14.49 -1.58 14.80
C MET A 193 -15.53 -0.70 14.10
N PHE A 194 -15.11 0.06 13.08
CA PHE A 194 -16.00 0.81 12.20
C PHE A 194 -16.52 -0.08 11.07
N LYS A 195 -17.76 0.14 10.67
CA LYS A 195 -18.42 -0.50 9.53
C LYS A 195 -18.01 0.24 8.26
N GLY A 196 -16.99 -0.23 7.57
CA GLY A 196 -16.53 0.28 6.29
C GLY A 196 -16.88 -0.64 5.15
N ILE A 197 -16.63 -0.21 3.93
CA ILE A 197 -16.73 -0.99 2.69
C ILE A 197 -15.66 -0.53 1.71
N GLU A 198 -15.02 -1.45 1.02
CA GLU A 198 -14.24 -1.13 -0.16
C GLU A 198 -15.05 -1.35 -1.42
N THR A 199 -15.40 -0.25 -2.09
CA THR A 199 -16.14 -0.24 -3.35
C THR A 199 -15.21 -0.20 -4.54
N ASN A 200 -15.67 -0.74 -5.66
CA ASN A 200 -14.92 -0.81 -6.90
C ASN A 200 -15.19 0.42 -7.78
N ILE A 201 -14.18 1.13 -8.21
CA ILE A 201 -14.33 2.23 -9.18
C ILE A 201 -14.55 1.65 -10.56
N ARG A 202 -15.73 1.88 -11.14
CA ARG A 202 -16.08 1.50 -12.51
C ARG A 202 -15.29 2.34 -13.52
N THR A 203 -15.32 1.96 -14.78
CA THR A 203 -14.59 2.66 -15.87
C THR A 203 -15.12 4.06 -16.15
N ASP A 204 -16.36 4.34 -15.79
CA ASP A 204 -17.01 5.66 -15.90
C ASP A 204 -16.78 6.57 -14.69
N GLY A 205 -16.08 6.08 -13.65
CA GLY A 205 -15.80 6.82 -12.42
C GLY A 205 -16.88 6.71 -11.35
N THR A 206 -17.94 5.93 -11.57
CA THR A 206 -18.91 5.62 -10.51
C THR A 206 -18.37 4.47 -9.63
N VAL A 207 -18.92 4.34 -8.42
CA VAL A 207 -18.69 3.16 -7.58
C VAL A 207 -19.73 2.08 -7.85
N ASP A 208 -19.46 0.85 -7.47
CA ASP A 208 -20.26 -0.33 -7.81
C ASP A 208 -21.43 -0.62 -6.84
N MET A 209 -21.70 0.30 -5.92
CA MET A 209 -22.85 0.25 -5.00
C MET A 209 -23.76 1.45 -5.17
N GLU A 210 -25.05 1.26 -4.87
CA GLU A 210 -26.04 2.33 -4.95
C GLU A 210 -25.93 3.27 -3.73
N PRO A 211 -26.27 4.57 -3.87
CA PRO A 211 -26.15 5.54 -2.78
C PRO A 211 -26.89 5.14 -1.51
N HIS A 212 -28.04 4.47 -1.61
CA HIS A 212 -28.80 4.02 -0.44
C HIS A 212 -28.14 2.86 0.30
N GLU A 213 -27.39 2.00 -0.42
CA GLU A 213 -26.60 0.90 0.17
C GLU A 213 -25.38 1.45 0.88
N LEU A 214 -24.69 2.43 0.29
CA LEU A 214 -23.50 3.07 0.88
C LEU A 214 -23.84 3.78 2.21
N ARG A 215 -25.07 4.26 2.39
CA ARG A 215 -25.52 4.89 3.66
C ARG A 215 -25.59 3.95 4.85
N LEU A 216 -25.47 2.65 4.63
CA LEU A 216 -25.41 1.66 5.71
C LEU A 216 -24.03 1.62 6.39
N PHE A 217 -23.01 2.17 5.75
CA PHE A 217 -21.63 2.16 6.24
C PHE A 217 -21.26 3.49 6.93
N GLU A 218 -20.34 3.40 7.88
CA GLU A 218 -19.82 4.57 8.59
C GLU A 218 -18.82 5.35 7.74
N PHE A 219 -18.12 4.66 6.81
CA PHE A 219 -17.22 5.27 5.81
C PHE A 219 -17.07 4.35 4.60
N VAL A 220 -16.66 4.94 3.46
CA VAL A 220 -16.52 4.25 2.18
C VAL A 220 -15.13 4.51 1.62
N VAL A 221 -14.45 3.42 1.25
CA VAL A 221 -13.22 3.43 0.45
C VAL A 221 -13.61 3.13 -1.00
N ALA A 222 -13.11 3.90 -1.95
CA ALA A 222 -13.29 3.65 -3.38
C ALA A 222 -11.94 3.33 -4.03
N SER A 223 -11.81 2.15 -4.64
CA SER A 223 -10.53 1.66 -5.15
C SER A 223 -10.60 1.16 -6.61
N PRO A 224 -9.55 1.41 -7.43
CA PRO A 224 -9.49 0.90 -8.79
C PRO A 224 -8.98 -0.54 -8.83
N HIS A 225 -9.81 -1.48 -9.32
CA HIS A 225 -9.43 -2.90 -9.51
C HIS A 225 -9.35 -3.32 -10.98
N SER A 226 -9.70 -2.42 -11.90
CA SER A 226 -9.71 -2.70 -13.34
C SER A 226 -8.87 -1.68 -14.12
N VAL A 227 -8.50 -2.03 -15.36
CA VAL A 227 -7.78 -1.14 -16.31
C VAL A 227 -6.37 -0.72 -15.84
N LEU A 228 -5.79 -1.42 -14.86
CA LEU A 228 -4.53 -1.07 -14.18
C LEU A 228 -3.26 -1.30 -15.01
N ARG A 229 -3.38 -1.91 -16.19
CA ARG A 229 -2.25 -2.17 -17.12
C ARG A 229 -2.29 -1.32 -18.38
N LYS A 230 -3.36 -0.56 -18.58
CA LYS A 230 -3.53 0.28 -19.77
C LYS A 230 -2.88 1.65 -19.55
N THR A 231 -2.27 2.18 -20.60
CA THR A 231 -1.62 3.50 -20.59
C THR A 231 -2.56 4.63 -21.03
N ILE A 232 -3.88 4.36 -21.11
CA ILE A 232 -4.88 5.38 -21.42
C ILE A 232 -5.04 6.32 -20.23
N ASP A 233 -5.33 7.58 -20.51
CA ASP A 233 -5.66 8.56 -19.48
C ASP A 233 -6.96 8.16 -18.76
N GLN A 234 -6.92 8.14 -17.43
CA GLN A 234 -8.04 7.79 -16.56
C GLN A 234 -8.39 8.95 -15.60
N THR A 235 -7.95 10.16 -15.89
CA THR A 235 -8.16 11.33 -15.04
C THR A 235 -9.65 11.52 -14.71
N SER A 236 -10.52 11.52 -15.73
CA SER A 236 -11.96 11.68 -15.52
C SER A 236 -12.58 10.58 -14.68
N ARG A 237 -12.07 9.34 -14.79
CA ARG A 237 -12.49 8.21 -13.95
C ARG A 237 -12.15 8.45 -12.48
N MET A 238 -10.92 8.88 -12.19
CA MET A 238 -10.46 9.09 -10.82
C MET A 238 -11.10 10.34 -10.18
N VAL A 239 -11.26 11.43 -10.96
CA VAL A 239 -12.01 12.63 -10.53
C VAL A 239 -13.49 12.28 -10.28
N GLY A 240 -14.10 11.45 -11.13
CA GLY A 240 -15.44 10.94 -10.94
C GLY A 240 -15.58 10.20 -9.60
N ALA A 241 -14.65 9.31 -9.29
CA ALA A 241 -14.66 8.51 -8.06
C ALA A 241 -14.59 9.36 -6.80
N VAL A 242 -13.66 10.32 -6.71
CA VAL A 242 -13.58 11.22 -5.54
C VAL A 242 -14.73 12.23 -5.47
N SER A 243 -15.52 12.33 -6.54
CA SER A 243 -16.71 13.20 -6.59
C SER A 243 -18.00 12.47 -6.20
N GLN A 244 -17.97 11.15 -6.00
CA GLN A 244 -19.15 10.39 -5.59
C GLN A 244 -19.56 10.76 -4.14
N PRO A 245 -20.84 11.03 -3.88
CA PRO A 245 -21.33 11.27 -2.52
C PRO A 245 -21.06 10.06 -1.61
N GLY A 246 -20.59 10.32 -0.40
CA GLY A 246 -20.30 9.27 0.59
C GLY A 246 -18.90 8.65 0.49
N VAL A 247 -18.15 8.83 -0.59
CA VAL A 247 -16.77 8.37 -0.69
C VAL A 247 -15.90 9.19 0.27
N CYS A 248 -15.20 8.48 1.16
CA CYS A 248 -14.34 9.07 2.18
C CYS A 248 -12.85 8.94 1.84
N ILE A 249 -12.44 7.79 1.30
CA ILE A 249 -11.04 7.46 1.02
C ILE A 249 -10.93 7.00 -0.44
N LEU A 250 -9.93 7.50 -1.16
CA LEU A 250 -9.50 6.96 -2.44
C LEU A 250 -8.42 5.90 -2.14
N GLY A 251 -8.82 4.64 -2.17
CA GLY A 251 -7.99 3.49 -1.80
C GLY A 251 -6.99 3.12 -2.89
N HIS A 252 -5.75 2.76 -2.51
CA HIS A 252 -4.62 2.43 -3.40
C HIS A 252 -4.73 3.05 -4.81
N PRO A 253 -4.70 4.38 -4.91
CA PRO A 253 -5.20 5.17 -6.06
C PRO A 253 -4.60 4.80 -7.40
N GLN A 254 -3.31 4.45 -7.42
CA GLN A 254 -2.64 4.05 -8.66
C GLN A 254 -2.92 2.58 -9.00
N GLY A 255 -3.21 1.71 -8.03
CA GLY A 255 -3.26 0.26 -8.23
C GLY A 255 -1.96 -0.27 -8.83
N ARG A 256 -0.82 0.39 -8.54
CA ARG A 256 0.53 -0.01 -8.98
C ARG A 256 0.95 -1.32 -8.32
N ARG A 257 1.92 -2.02 -8.92
CA ARG A 257 2.45 -3.24 -8.31
C ARG A 257 3.91 -3.44 -8.68
N PHE A 258 4.74 -3.66 -7.66
CA PHE A 258 6.19 -3.84 -7.79
C PHE A 258 6.54 -4.89 -8.85
N ASN A 259 7.36 -4.52 -9.83
CA ASN A 259 7.84 -5.40 -10.90
C ASN A 259 6.73 -6.03 -11.78
N VAL A 260 5.49 -5.54 -11.72
CA VAL A 260 4.33 -6.16 -12.40
C VAL A 260 3.58 -5.17 -13.29
N ARG A 261 3.27 -3.96 -12.77
CA ARG A 261 2.49 -2.95 -13.49
C ARG A 261 2.68 -1.55 -12.92
N PRO A 262 2.54 -0.49 -13.78
CA PRO A 262 2.67 0.90 -13.33
C PRO A 262 1.44 1.40 -12.58
N GLY A 263 0.25 0.80 -12.84
CA GLY A 263 -1.03 1.26 -12.33
C GLY A 263 -1.73 2.28 -13.24
N VAL A 264 -2.69 2.99 -12.67
CA VAL A 264 -3.53 4.00 -13.32
C VAL A 264 -2.68 5.17 -13.82
N ALA A 265 -2.81 5.50 -15.11
CA ALA A 265 -2.27 6.71 -15.69
C ALA A 265 -3.34 7.83 -15.62
N ALA A 266 -3.05 8.91 -14.91
CA ALA A 266 -3.94 10.05 -14.73
C ALA A 266 -3.14 11.34 -14.53
N ASP A 267 -3.77 12.48 -14.79
CA ASP A 267 -3.32 13.76 -14.27
C ASP A 267 -3.65 13.84 -12.77
N TRP A 268 -2.68 13.46 -11.96
CA TRP A 268 -2.86 13.38 -10.51
C TRP A 268 -3.09 14.74 -9.85
N ASP A 269 -2.67 15.84 -10.45
CA ASP A 269 -2.93 17.19 -9.91
C ASP A 269 -4.44 17.49 -9.96
N GLN A 270 -5.11 17.17 -11.06
CA GLN A 270 -6.57 17.30 -11.17
C GLN A 270 -7.31 16.39 -10.18
N VAL A 271 -6.83 15.16 -10.00
CA VAL A 271 -7.43 14.22 -9.02
C VAL A 271 -7.26 14.75 -7.60
N PHE A 272 -6.08 15.25 -7.25
CA PHE A 272 -5.80 15.78 -5.91
C PHE A 272 -6.56 17.08 -5.63
N GLU A 273 -6.70 17.96 -6.62
CA GLU A 273 -7.53 19.16 -6.49
C GLU A 273 -9.00 18.79 -6.19
N ALA A 274 -9.54 17.83 -6.94
CA ALA A 274 -10.90 17.34 -6.71
C ALA A 274 -11.06 16.67 -5.33
N ALA A 275 -10.10 15.83 -4.93
CA ALA A 275 -10.10 15.17 -3.63
C ALA A 275 -9.99 16.16 -2.48
N ALA A 276 -9.09 17.15 -2.57
CA ALA A 276 -8.91 18.18 -1.55
C ALA A 276 -10.18 19.03 -1.37
N LYS A 277 -10.82 19.43 -2.48
CA LYS A 277 -12.08 20.19 -2.46
C LYS A 277 -13.22 19.44 -1.76
N ARG A 278 -13.23 18.13 -1.86
CA ARG A 278 -14.24 17.23 -1.28
C ARG A 278 -13.80 16.62 0.05
N GLU A 279 -12.61 16.98 0.54
CA GLU A 279 -12.00 16.38 1.72
C GLU A 279 -11.99 14.82 1.67
N VAL A 280 -11.80 14.24 0.48
CA VAL A 280 -11.58 12.81 0.32
C VAL A 280 -10.11 12.52 0.64
N ALA A 281 -9.87 11.58 1.53
CA ALA A 281 -8.51 11.19 1.90
C ALA A 281 -7.84 10.41 0.77
N ILE A 282 -6.58 10.71 0.49
CA ILE A 282 -5.73 9.92 -0.40
C ILE A 282 -5.06 8.83 0.43
N GLU A 283 -5.28 7.59 0.08
CA GLU A 283 -4.64 6.50 0.78
C GLU A 283 -3.15 6.39 0.44
N ILE A 284 -2.38 6.03 1.45
CA ILE A 284 -1.04 5.44 1.33
C ILE A 284 -1.16 4.01 1.81
N ASP A 285 -1.45 3.09 0.89
CA ASP A 285 -1.44 1.65 1.12
C ASP A 285 -0.01 1.17 1.37
N GLY A 286 0.21 0.57 2.53
CA GLY A 286 1.50 0.06 2.97
C GLY A 286 1.84 -1.34 2.47
N SER A 287 0.95 -2.03 1.75
CA SER A 287 1.23 -3.34 1.17
C SER A 287 2.57 -3.34 0.45
N TRP A 288 3.43 -4.31 0.78
CA TRP A 288 4.85 -4.28 0.39
C TRP A 288 5.08 -4.20 -1.12
N ASP A 289 4.17 -4.75 -1.91
CA ASP A 289 4.27 -4.77 -3.37
C ASP A 289 3.42 -3.68 -4.07
N ARG A 290 2.66 -2.87 -3.31
CA ARG A 290 1.91 -1.70 -3.82
C ARG A 290 2.57 -0.38 -3.41
N GLN A 291 2.68 -0.08 -2.12
CA GLN A 291 3.20 1.19 -1.58
C GLN A 291 2.57 2.39 -2.31
N ASP A 292 1.27 2.51 -2.23
CA ASP A 292 0.41 3.31 -3.10
C ASP A 292 -0.52 4.24 -2.30
N VAL A 293 -0.38 5.54 -2.40
CA VAL A 293 0.53 6.29 -3.28
C VAL A 293 1.94 6.39 -2.68
N HIS A 294 2.96 6.41 -3.53
CA HIS A 294 4.33 6.57 -3.07
C HIS A 294 4.64 7.99 -2.56
N TYR A 295 5.68 8.13 -1.74
CA TYR A 295 6.03 9.36 -1.03
C TYR A 295 6.15 10.62 -1.91
N GLN A 296 6.64 10.52 -3.16
CA GLN A 296 6.73 11.70 -4.04
C GLN A 296 5.36 12.14 -4.54
N LEU A 297 4.47 11.19 -4.86
CA LEU A 297 3.11 11.51 -5.27
C LEU A 297 2.28 12.01 -4.08
N ALA A 298 2.51 11.44 -2.89
CA ALA A 298 1.91 11.91 -1.64
C ALA A 298 2.33 13.35 -1.29
N ALA A 299 3.60 13.72 -1.54
CA ALA A 299 4.05 15.11 -1.36
C ALA A 299 3.29 16.08 -2.30
N ARG A 300 3.07 15.70 -3.58
CA ARG A 300 2.24 16.49 -4.50
C ARG A 300 0.79 16.61 -4.02
N ALA A 301 0.19 15.52 -3.53
CA ALA A 301 -1.15 15.57 -2.94
C ALA A 301 -1.22 16.51 -1.72
N LEU A 302 -0.16 16.53 -0.91
CA LEU A 302 -0.06 17.47 0.22
C LEU A 302 -0.03 18.94 -0.25
N ASP A 303 0.70 19.24 -1.32
CA ASP A 303 0.76 20.59 -1.92
C ASP A 303 -0.63 21.05 -2.41
N HIS A 304 -1.49 20.14 -2.88
CA HIS A 304 -2.90 20.40 -3.21
C HIS A 304 -3.81 20.50 -1.98
N GLY A 305 -3.30 20.29 -0.76
CA GLY A 305 -4.08 20.39 0.47
C GLY A 305 -4.87 19.14 0.83
N CYS A 306 -4.57 17.99 0.25
CA CYS A 306 -5.21 16.72 0.57
C CYS A 306 -5.03 16.31 2.04
N ILE A 307 -5.95 15.53 2.55
CA ILE A 307 -5.81 14.70 3.75
C ILE A 307 -5.48 13.26 3.33
N PHE A 308 -5.03 12.44 4.26
CA PHE A 308 -4.50 11.12 3.97
C PHE A 308 -5.07 10.04 4.89
N ALA A 309 -5.16 8.82 4.37
CA ALA A 309 -5.30 7.59 5.13
C ALA A 309 -4.01 6.77 4.99
N LEU A 310 -3.55 6.15 6.07
CA LEU A 310 -2.37 5.28 6.09
C LEU A 310 -2.82 3.89 6.47
N ASP A 311 -2.92 2.99 5.52
CA ASP A 311 -3.57 1.71 5.75
C ASP A 311 -2.71 0.55 5.26
N SER A 312 -3.03 -0.66 5.68
CA SER A 312 -2.24 -1.86 5.35
C SER A 312 -2.75 -2.62 4.15
N ASP A 313 -4.04 -2.50 3.82
CA ASP A 313 -4.74 -3.40 2.90
C ASP A 313 -4.55 -4.88 3.31
N ALA A 314 -4.63 -5.12 4.65
CA ALA A 314 -4.31 -6.41 5.22
C ALA A 314 -5.40 -7.45 4.96
N HIS A 315 -4.97 -8.62 4.45
CA HIS A 315 -5.81 -9.81 4.25
C HIS A 315 -5.48 -10.92 5.26
N SER A 316 -4.52 -10.65 6.16
CA SER A 316 -4.12 -11.52 7.27
C SER A 316 -3.52 -10.70 8.41
N ASN A 317 -3.57 -11.22 9.64
CA ASN A 317 -3.03 -10.52 10.80
C ASN A 317 -1.55 -10.10 10.68
N PRO A 318 -0.63 -10.90 10.09
CA PRO A 318 0.75 -10.46 9.89
C PRO A 318 0.89 -9.24 8.95
N GLU A 319 -0.06 -9.03 8.04
CA GLU A 319 -0.04 -7.93 7.07
C GLU A 319 -0.41 -6.58 7.69
N LEU A 320 -1.00 -6.54 8.88
CA LEU A 320 -1.15 -5.30 9.65
C LEU A 320 0.19 -4.56 9.86
N ASN A 321 1.33 -5.27 9.73
CA ASN A 321 2.66 -4.65 9.76
C ASN A 321 2.95 -3.75 8.54
N PHE A 322 2.18 -3.87 7.47
CA PHE A 322 2.38 -3.07 6.27
C PHE A 322 2.13 -1.58 6.50
N VAL A 323 1.30 -1.22 7.48
CA VAL A 323 1.10 0.18 7.86
C VAL A 323 2.40 0.91 8.20
N ASP A 324 3.44 0.19 8.65
CA ASP A 324 4.75 0.76 8.91
C ASP A 324 5.40 1.36 7.64
N ILE A 325 5.14 0.74 6.49
CA ILE A 325 5.56 1.26 5.17
C ILE A 325 4.77 2.53 4.84
N ALA A 326 3.45 2.55 5.06
CA ALA A 326 2.61 3.73 4.84
C ALA A 326 3.08 4.92 5.70
N ILE A 327 3.37 4.68 6.98
CA ILE A 327 3.92 5.71 7.89
C ILE A 327 5.29 6.21 7.40
N ALA A 328 6.15 5.32 6.89
CA ALA A 328 7.45 5.73 6.34
C ALA A 328 7.28 6.59 5.08
N HIS A 329 6.37 6.24 4.17
CA HIS A 329 6.04 7.07 3.01
C HIS A 329 5.49 8.44 3.42
N ALA A 330 4.59 8.50 4.41
CA ALA A 330 4.06 9.76 4.93
C ALA A 330 5.15 10.64 5.55
N LYS A 331 6.10 10.04 6.29
CA LYS A 331 7.28 10.77 6.82
C LYS A 331 8.17 11.31 5.69
N LEU A 332 8.44 10.52 4.67
CA LEU A 332 9.24 10.94 3.51
C LEU A 332 8.57 12.05 2.69
N ALA A 333 7.24 12.04 2.62
CA ALA A 333 6.44 13.07 1.97
C ALA A 333 6.29 14.34 2.82
N GLY A 334 6.70 14.33 4.10
CA GLY A 334 6.55 15.48 4.99
C GLY A 334 5.12 15.72 5.47
N ILE A 335 4.24 14.71 5.43
CA ILE A 335 2.82 14.87 5.78
C ILE A 335 2.67 15.13 7.28
N PRO A 336 2.04 16.26 7.68
CA PRO A 336 1.74 16.53 9.08
C PRO A 336 0.72 15.53 9.63
N GLN A 337 0.94 15.02 10.85
CA GLN A 337 0.04 14.05 11.51
C GLN A 337 -1.42 14.51 11.56
N ALA A 338 -1.67 15.81 11.68
CA ALA A 338 -3.03 16.38 11.70
C ALA A 338 -3.79 16.19 10.36
N ARG A 339 -3.08 15.94 9.25
CA ARG A 339 -3.65 15.66 7.93
C ARG A 339 -3.93 14.18 7.68
N ILE A 340 -3.73 13.31 8.67
CA ILE A 340 -3.86 11.85 8.52
C ILE A 340 -5.01 11.38 9.41
N VAL A 341 -6.04 10.80 8.80
CA VAL A 341 -7.28 10.38 9.47
C VAL A 341 -7.06 9.33 10.56
N ASN A 342 -6.06 8.47 10.38
CA ASN A 342 -5.69 7.39 11.33
C ASN A 342 -5.17 7.91 12.69
N TYR A 343 -4.91 9.19 12.82
CA TYR A 343 -4.50 9.83 14.08
C TYR A 343 -5.61 10.65 14.72
N TRP A 344 -6.75 10.79 14.07
CA TRP A 344 -7.87 11.57 14.60
C TRP A 344 -8.58 10.82 15.72
N SER A 345 -9.35 11.57 16.54
CA SER A 345 -10.27 10.94 17.48
C SER A 345 -11.41 10.24 16.74
N GLU A 346 -12.01 9.22 17.35
CA GLU A 346 -13.20 8.56 16.81
C GLU A 346 -14.29 9.57 16.42
N LYS A 347 -14.57 10.55 17.30
CA LYS A 347 -15.55 11.59 17.03
C LYS A 347 -15.20 12.41 15.79
N THR A 348 -13.94 12.82 15.64
CA THR A 348 -13.48 13.61 14.49
C THR A 348 -13.58 12.82 13.21
N PHE A 349 -13.16 11.53 13.25
CA PHE A 349 -13.26 10.63 12.11
C PHE A 349 -14.72 10.45 11.64
N LEU A 350 -15.64 10.14 12.56
CA LEU A 350 -17.05 9.96 12.21
C LEU A 350 -17.69 11.25 11.68
N GLN A 351 -17.39 12.40 12.28
CA GLN A 351 -17.91 13.68 11.78
C GLN A 351 -17.43 13.97 10.35
N TRP A 352 -16.17 13.70 10.07
CA TRP A 352 -15.61 13.84 8.73
C TRP A 352 -16.24 12.86 7.74
N ALA A 353 -16.35 11.58 8.11
CA ALA A 353 -16.92 10.55 7.25
C ALA A 353 -18.41 10.82 6.94
N GLN A 354 -19.21 11.22 7.95
CA GLN A 354 -20.61 11.62 7.74
C GLN A 354 -20.75 12.85 6.82
N GLY A 355 -19.82 13.82 6.95
CA GLY A 355 -19.80 15.00 6.07
C GLY A 355 -19.56 14.67 4.59
N ALA A 356 -19.07 13.47 4.24
CA ALA A 356 -18.84 13.06 2.85
C ALA A 356 -20.12 13.00 2.00
N TRP A 357 -21.29 12.98 2.63
CA TRP A 357 -22.58 13.00 1.94
C TRP A 357 -23.02 14.41 1.51
N ASP A 358 -22.47 15.43 2.14
CA ASP A 358 -22.88 16.84 1.97
C ASP A 358 -21.85 17.67 1.20
N ARG A 359 -20.67 17.10 0.95
CA ARG A 359 -19.52 17.73 0.27
C ARG A 359 -19.53 17.59 -1.23
#